data_e17f3b6c9512380b6796d02aee06e46e
#
_entry.id   e17f3b6c9512380b6796d02aee06e46e
#
_cell.length_a   1.000
_cell.length_b   1.000
_cell.length_c   1.000
_cell.angle_alpha   90.00
_cell.angle_beta   90.00
_cell.angle_gamma   90.00
#
_symmetry.space_group_name_H-M   'P 1'
#
loop_
_entity.id
_entity.type
_entity.pdbx_description
1 polymer ?
#
loop_
_entity_poly.entity_id
_entity_poly.type
_entity_poly.pdbx_seq_one_letter_code
_entity_poly.pdbx_strand_id
1 'polypeptide(L)'
;IFHTRRFRDLKSFYLNYVCKHMRAEFPHTVSYNRFVERQAQVGMHLLLFLETCALGKCTGISIIDSTPLAVCHIKRRRTHRTMRGLAALGKCTMGWFYGFKLHLVINDKGEIMQWQLTPGNIDDRTPLKDKSFTEKLFGKLFADRGYISQDLFERLFVDGIHLVTRLKRNMKNSLMSLHDKLLLRKRSVIETVNEELKNVCQIEHTRHRS
;
A
#
# COMPACT_ATOMS: atom_id res chain seq x y z
N ILE A 1 6.04 -17.39 1.23
CA ILE A 1 5.81 -18.72 1.85
C ILE A 1 5.06 -18.57 3.18
N PHE A 2 5.52 -17.70 4.10
CA PHE A 2 4.85 -17.51 5.39
C PHE A 2 3.35 -17.19 5.24
N HIS A 3 3.01 -16.18 4.47
CA HIS A 3 1.63 -15.75 4.25
C HIS A 3 0.83 -16.72 3.38
N THR A 4 1.42 -17.22 2.29
CA THR A 4 0.76 -18.16 1.37
C THR A 4 0.45 -19.51 2.01
N ARG A 5 1.25 -19.94 2.98
CA ARG A 5 1.03 -21.18 3.76
C ARG A 5 0.16 -20.98 5.00
N ARG A 6 -0.38 -19.79 5.21
CA ARG A 6 -1.32 -19.44 6.30
C ARG A 6 -0.82 -19.78 7.70
N PHE A 7 0.49 -19.67 7.94
CA PHE A 7 1.03 -19.84 9.29
C PHE A 7 0.47 -18.79 10.24
N ARG A 8 0.12 -19.22 11.44
CA ARG A 8 -0.53 -18.38 12.44
C ARG A 8 0.39 -17.31 13.03
N ASP A 9 1.66 -17.65 13.16
CA ASP A 9 2.72 -16.78 13.68
C ASP A 9 4.09 -17.14 13.08
N LEU A 10 5.01 -16.19 13.14
CA LEU A 10 6.35 -16.32 12.56
C LEU A 10 7.18 -17.40 13.24
N LYS A 11 7.00 -17.62 14.55
CA LYS A 11 7.72 -18.64 15.32
C LYS A 11 7.32 -20.04 14.87
N SER A 12 6.04 -20.27 14.71
CA SER A 12 5.53 -21.54 14.18
C SER A 12 6.01 -21.80 12.75
N PHE A 13 6.01 -20.79 11.89
CA PHE A 13 6.58 -20.89 10.56
C PHE A 13 8.06 -21.26 10.60
N TYR A 14 8.87 -20.57 11.39
CA TYR A 14 10.29 -20.82 11.48
C TYR A 14 10.59 -22.24 11.99
N LEU A 15 10.03 -22.62 13.14
CA LEU A 15 10.32 -23.89 13.79
C LEU A 15 9.74 -25.11 13.05
N ASN A 16 8.54 -24.99 12.47
CA ASN A 16 7.84 -26.12 11.88
C ASN A 16 7.98 -26.22 10.37
N TYR A 17 8.35 -25.13 9.68
CA TYR A 17 8.54 -25.15 8.24
C TYR A 17 10.00 -24.93 7.86
N VAL A 18 10.61 -23.82 8.22
CA VAL A 18 11.98 -23.50 7.82
C VAL A 18 12.96 -24.54 8.36
N CYS A 19 12.95 -24.80 9.68
CA CYS A 19 13.88 -25.74 10.31
C CYS A 19 13.65 -27.19 9.91
N LYS A 20 12.44 -27.57 9.48
CA LYS A 20 12.13 -28.98 9.15
C LYS A 20 12.14 -29.27 7.65
N HIS A 21 11.60 -28.37 6.84
CA HIS A 21 11.32 -28.61 5.43
C HIS A 21 12.23 -27.84 4.45
N MET A 22 12.97 -26.85 4.95
CA MET A 22 13.87 -26.05 4.11
C MET A 22 15.35 -26.28 4.45
N ARG A 23 15.69 -27.49 4.88
CA ARG A 23 17.09 -27.82 5.24
C ARG A 23 18.03 -27.89 4.03
N ALA A 24 17.50 -28.16 2.85
CA ALA A 24 18.29 -28.13 1.62
C ALA A 24 18.77 -26.71 1.30
N GLU A 25 17.91 -25.71 1.50
CA GLU A 25 18.19 -24.29 1.27
C GLU A 25 18.93 -23.66 2.46
N PHE A 26 18.63 -24.11 3.68
CA PHE A 26 19.19 -23.60 4.94
C PHE A 26 19.73 -24.74 5.80
N PRO A 27 20.91 -25.32 5.46
CA PRO A 27 21.46 -26.44 6.18
C PRO A 27 21.80 -26.11 7.64
N HIS A 28 22.16 -24.88 7.93
CA HIS A 28 22.46 -24.38 9.27
C HIS A 28 21.41 -23.36 9.71
N THR A 29 20.46 -23.79 10.52
CA THR A 29 19.46 -22.91 11.11
C THR A 29 19.95 -22.32 12.42
N VAL A 30 19.58 -21.07 12.68
CA VAL A 30 19.91 -20.35 13.94
C VAL A 30 18.77 -20.49 14.96
N SER A 31 18.94 -20.00 16.19
CA SER A 31 17.82 -19.89 17.13
C SER A 31 16.74 -18.93 16.58
N TYR A 32 15.49 -19.09 17.02
CA TYR A 32 14.39 -18.22 16.61
C TYR A 32 14.67 -16.73 16.93
N ASN A 33 15.23 -16.43 18.09
CA ASN A 33 15.58 -15.06 18.46
C ASN A 33 16.61 -14.48 17.48
N ARG A 34 17.64 -15.24 17.15
CA ARG A 34 18.65 -14.80 16.18
C ARG A 34 18.07 -14.63 14.77
N PHE A 35 17.10 -15.46 14.40
CA PHE A 35 16.38 -15.32 13.14
C PHE A 35 15.61 -13.98 13.09
N VAL A 36 14.91 -13.61 14.17
CA VAL A 36 14.18 -12.33 14.26
C VAL A 36 15.15 -11.14 14.22
N GLU A 37 16.26 -11.19 14.96
CA GLU A 37 17.28 -10.15 14.91
C GLU A 37 17.85 -9.93 13.50
N ARG A 38 18.12 -11.03 12.77
CA ARG A 38 18.60 -10.95 11.39
C ARG A 38 17.58 -10.35 10.43
N GLN A 39 16.29 -10.53 10.66
CA GLN A 39 15.26 -9.85 9.84
C GLN A 39 15.39 -8.33 9.87
N ALA A 40 15.64 -7.75 11.03
CA ALA A 40 15.88 -6.31 11.15
C ALA A 40 17.12 -5.86 10.37
N GLN A 41 18.19 -6.67 10.39
CA GLN A 41 19.44 -6.37 9.66
C GLN A 41 19.28 -6.39 8.14
N VAL A 42 18.42 -7.27 7.61
CA VAL A 42 18.19 -7.38 6.15
C VAL A 42 17.04 -6.48 5.64
N GLY A 43 16.38 -5.74 6.53
CA GLY A 43 15.23 -4.88 6.16
C GLY A 43 15.56 -3.89 5.05
N MET A 44 16.72 -3.21 5.13
CA MET A 44 17.17 -2.28 4.08
C MET A 44 17.45 -2.97 2.76
N HIS A 45 18.00 -4.18 2.77
CA HIS A 45 18.25 -4.96 1.55
C HIS A 45 16.93 -5.38 0.89
N LEU A 46 15.93 -5.77 1.68
CA LEU A 46 14.59 -6.09 1.17
C LEU A 46 13.90 -4.87 0.58
N LEU A 47 14.03 -3.71 1.22
CA LEU A 47 13.51 -2.46 0.68
C LEU A 47 14.17 -2.10 -0.65
N LEU A 48 15.50 -2.17 -0.72
CA LEU A 48 16.25 -1.92 -1.96
C LEU A 48 15.83 -2.89 -3.07
N PHE A 49 15.69 -4.19 -2.76
CA PHE A 49 15.20 -5.18 -3.71
C PHE A 49 13.78 -4.86 -4.20
N LEU A 50 12.88 -4.46 -3.29
CA LEU A 50 11.52 -4.04 -3.64
C LEU A 50 11.57 -2.88 -4.65
N GLU A 51 12.32 -1.82 -4.34
CA GLU A 51 12.39 -0.62 -5.16
C GLU A 51 13.06 -0.83 -6.53
N THR A 52 14.04 -1.73 -6.61
CA THR A 52 14.82 -1.93 -7.84
C THR A 52 14.34 -3.07 -8.72
N CYS A 53 13.77 -4.12 -8.12
CA CYS A 53 13.48 -5.38 -8.83
C CYS A 53 12.01 -5.78 -8.83
N ALA A 54 11.24 -5.37 -7.82
CA ALA A 54 9.90 -5.92 -7.61
C ALA A 54 8.76 -4.96 -8.01
N LEU A 55 9.05 -3.68 -8.26
CA LEU A 55 8.05 -2.73 -8.73
C LEU A 55 7.83 -2.84 -10.24
N GLY A 56 6.56 -2.71 -10.65
CA GLY A 56 6.15 -2.64 -12.05
C GLY A 56 6.56 -1.32 -12.71
N LYS A 57 6.44 -1.27 -14.04
CA LYS A 57 6.72 -0.08 -14.84
C LYS A 57 5.43 0.63 -15.25
N CYS A 58 5.49 1.95 -15.40
CA CYS A 58 4.37 2.73 -15.90
C CYS A 58 4.10 2.39 -17.38
N THR A 59 2.84 2.12 -17.68
CA THR A 59 2.34 1.78 -19.03
C THR A 59 1.60 2.96 -19.69
N GLY A 60 1.56 4.12 -19.03
CA GLY A 60 0.73 5.27 -19.42
C GLY A 60 -0.69 5.21 -18.82
N ILE A 61 -1.04 4.12 -18.16
CA ILE A 61 -2.30 3.95 -17.42
C ILE A 61 -1.95 3.55 -15.99
N SER A 62 -2.32 4.40 -15.05
CA SER A 62 -2.06 4.20 -13.62
C SER A 62 -3.35 4.33 -12.83
N ILE A 63 -3.46 3.60 -11.74
CA ILE A 63 -4.60 3.65 -10.82
C ILE A 63 -4.05 3.88 -9.42
N ILE A 64 -4.58 4.89 -8.71
CA ILE A 64 -4.20 5.19 -7.33
C ILE A 64 -5.36 4.94 -6.37
N ASP A 65 -5.03 4.43 -5.21
CA ASP A 65 -5.95 4.32 -4.08
C ASP A 65 -5.19 4.39 -2.75
N SER A 66 -5.92 4.69 -1.68
CA SER A 66 -5.40 4.67 -0.32
C SER A 66 -6.19 3.69 0.54
N THR A 67 -5.49 2.85 1.29
CA THR A 67 -6.12 1.89 2.20
C THR A 67 -5.64 2.12 3.64
N PRO A 68 -6.56 2.17 4.63
CA PRO A 68 -6.17 2.30 6.03
C PRO A 68 -5.53 0.99 6.53
N LEU A 69 -4.47 1.14 7.32
CA LEU A 69 -3.80 0.05 8.06
C LEU A 69 -3.89 0.34 9.55
N ALA A 70 -4.80 -0.33 10.23
CA ALA A 70 -4.98 -0.17 11.67
C ALA A 70 -3.90 -0.93 12.45
N VAL A 71 -3.18 -0.25 13.33
CA VAL A 71 -2.14 -0.87 14.17
C VAL A 71 -2.70 -1.45 15.46
N CYS A 72 -3.87 -0.98 15.90
CA CYS A 72 -4.60 -1.56 17.01
C CYS A 72 -6.08 -1.14 16.98
N HIS A 73 -6.90 -1.81 17.79
CA HIS A 73 -8.28 -1.38 17.98
C HIS A 73 -8.33 0.03 18.58
N ILE A 74 -9.21 0.91 18.09
CA ILE A 74 -9.26 2.34 18.44
C ILE A 74 -9.31 2.62 19.94
N LYS A 75 -9.99 1.79 20.73
CA LYS A 75 -10.04 1.92 22.19
C LYS A 75 -8.67 1.78 22.86
N ARG A 76 -7.74 1.07 22.23
CA ARG A 76 -6.37 0.83 22.72
C ARG A 76 -5.35 1.87 22.29
N ARG A 77 -5.71 2.89 21.51
CA ARG A 77 -4.78 3.88 20.94
C ARG A 77 -3.90 4.58 22.00
N ARG A 78 -4.46 4.83 23.20
CA ARG A 78 -3.74 5.52 24.29
C ARG A 78 -2.71 4.64 25.00
N THR A 79 -2.92 3.34 25.00
CA THR A 79 -2.05 2.34 25.64
C THR A 79 -1.06 1.70 24.65
N HIS A 80 -1.26 1.92 23.35
CA HIS A 80 -0.39 1.39 22.32
C HIS A 80 0.97 2.14 22.30
N ARG A 81 2.06 1.42 22.56
CA ARG A 81 3.40 2.02 22.71
C ARG A 81 4.25 1.90 21.45
N THR A 82 4.17 0.77 20.74
CA THR A 82 5.08 0.41 19.63
C THR A 82 5.10 1.42 18.49
N MET A 83 3.93 1.95 18.08
CA MET A 83 3.83 2.92 16.98
C MET A 83 3.45 4.32 17.47
N ARG A 84 3.71 4.60 18.76
CA ARG A 84 3.43 5.92 19.34
C ARG A 84 4.31 6.98 18.68
N GLY A 85 3.71 8.08 18.25
CA GLY A 85 4.43 9.16 17.54
C GLY A 85 4.57 8.95 16.04
N LEU A 86 4.37 7.73 15.53
CA LEU A 86 4.38 7.43 14.10
C LEU A 86 2.95 7.26 13.53
N ALA A 87 2.11 6.48 14.23
CA ALA A 87 0.73 6.27 13.85
C ALA A 87 -0.17 7.43 14.31
N ALA A 88 -1.20 7.73 13.56
CA ALA A 88 -2.16 8.79 13.88
C ALA A 88 -3.61 8.30 13.75
N LEU A 89 -4.52 9.07 14.39
CA LEU A 89 -5.96 8.86 14.29
C LEU A 89 -6.46 9.36 12.93
N GLY A 90 -6.95 8.47 12.09
CA GLY A 90 -7.53 8.78 10.78
C GLY A 90 -9.02 8.43 10.72
N LYS A 91 -9.69 8.95 9.70
CA LYS A 91 -11.08 8.62 9.39
C LYS A 91 -11.16 8.04 7.98
N CYS A 92 -11.89 6.95 7.83
CA CYS A 92 -12.22 6.36 6.53
C CYS A 92 -13.73 6.11 6.44
N THR A 93 -14.21 5.55 5.33
CA THR A 93 -15.63 5.22 5.13
C THR A 93 -16.18 4.26 6.17
N MET A 94 -15.34 3.38 6.72
CA MET A 94 -15.70 2.42 7.79
C MET A 94 -15.65 3.01 9.20
N GLY A 95 -15.27 4.31 9.35
CA GLY A 95 -15.19 4.98 10.64
C GLY A 95 -13.77 5.44 11.00
N TRP A 96 -13.53 5.60 12.32
CA TRP A 96 -12.24 6.01 12.84
C TRP A 96 -11.29 4.82 13.02
N PHE A 97 -10.02 5.00 12.68
CA PHE A 97 -8.95 4.03 12.94
C PHE A 97 -7.71 4.73 13.49
N TYR A 98 -6.86 3.98 14.17
CA TYR A 98 -5.53 4.45 14.62
C TYR A 98 -4.46 3.64 13.91
N GLY A 99 -3.65 4.32 13.10
CA GLY A 99 -2.65 3.64 12.29
C GLY A 99 -2.08 4.51 11.17
N PHE A 100 -1.91 3.89 10.03
CA PHE A 100 -1.34 4.46 8.82
C PHE A 100 -2.32 4.38 7.66
N LYS A 101 -2.02 5.11 6.59
CA LYS A 101 -2.60 4.91 5.26
C LYS A 101 -1.52 4.42 4.31
N LEU A 102 -1.80 3.35 3.62
CA LEU A 102 -0.99 2.86 2.52
C LEU A 102 -1.56 3.42 1.21
N HIS A 103 -0.78 4.26 0.55
CA HIS A 103 -1.09 4.77 -0.78
C HIS A 103 -0.40 3.88 -1.79
N LEU A 104 -1.16 3.36 -2.75
CA LEU A 104 -0.65 2.50 -3.81
C LEU A 104 -0.95 3.10 -5.17
N VAL A 105 0.02 3.00 -6.08
CA VAL A 105 -0.19 3.21 -7.51
C VAL A 105 0.12 1.90 -8.22
N ILE A 106 -0.84 1.42 -8.99
CA ILE A 106 -0.69 0.22 -9.84
C ILE A 106 -0.84 0.59 -11.30
N ASN A 107 -0.30 -0.23 -12.20
CA ASN A 107 -0.56 -0.12 -13.63
C ASN A 107 -1.84 -0.90 -14.03
N ASP A 108 -2.15 -0.89 -15.33
CA ASP A 108 -3.32 -1.59 -15.91
C ASP A 108 -3.24 -3.12 -15.80
N LYS A 109 -2.06 -3.68 -15.49
CA LYS A 109 -1.83 -5.10 -15.23
C LYS A 109 -2.00 -5.50 -13.76
N GLY A 110 -2.17 -4.52 -12.85
CA GLY A 110 -2.23 -4.74 -11.41
C GLY A 110 -0.87 -4.78 -10.71
N GLU A 111 0.23 -4.48 -11.42
CA GLU A 111 1.56 -4.42 -10.82
C GLU A 111 1.73 -3.14 -10.00
N ILE A 112 2.24 -3.26 -8.78
CA ILE A 112 2.52 -2.10 -7.91
C ILE A 112 3.72 -1.35 -8.49
N MET A 113 3.52 -0.08 -8.84
CA MET A 113 4.57 0.79 -9.39
C MET A 113 5.15 1.71 -8.33
N GLN A 114 4.31 2.18 -7.42
CA GLN A 114 4.71 3.12 -6.38
C GLN A 114 3.87 2.90 -5.13
N TRP A 115 4.46 3.13 -3.98
CA TRP A 115 3.80 3.04 -2.69
C TRP A 115 4.33 4.08 -1.71
N GLN A 116 3.48 4.51 -0.79
CA GLN A 116 3.87 5.39 0.31
C GLN A 116 3.03 5.09 1.55
N LEU A 117 3.68 5.05 2.69
CA LEU A 117 3.02 4.89 3.99
C LEU A 117 3.00 6.24 4.71
N THR A 118 1.81 6.70 5.07
CA THR A 118 1.63 7.96 5.80
C THR A 118 0.87 7.73 7.11
N PRO A 119 1.03 8.60 8.13
CA PRO A 119 0.15 8.60 9.30
C PRO A 119 -1.33 8.69 8.89
N GLY A 120 -2.22 8.05 9.66
CA GLY A 120 -3.64 7.90 9.30
C GLY A 120 -4.43 9.20 9.10
N ASN A 121 -3.96 10.33 9.65
CA ASN A 121 -4.59 11.65 9.52
C ASN A 121 -4.21 12.41 8.25
N ILE A 122 -3.26 11.91 7.46
CA ILE A 122 -2.80 12.60 6.25
C ILE A 122 -3.85 12.47 5.14
N ASP A 123 -4.04 13.55 4.37
CA ASP A 123 -4.97 13.57 3.22
C ASP A 123 -4.46 12.65 2.10
N ASP A 124 -5.37 11.94 1.43
CA ASP A 124 -5.05 10.98 0.38
C ASP A 124 -4.37 11.61 -0.84
N ARG A 125 -4.54 12.92 -1.03
CA ARG A 125 -3.91 13.71 -2.10
C ARG A 125 -2.46 14.10 -1.80
N THR A 126 -2.04 14.02 -0.54
CA THR A 126 -0.70 14.48 -0.12
C THR A 126 0.45 13.78 -0.87
N PRO A 127 0.46 12.46 -1.06
CA PRO A 127 1.51 11.80 -1.83
C PRO A 127 1.65 12.32 -3.27
N LEU A 128 0.54 12.64 -3.92
CA LEU A 128 0.56 13.17 -5.29
C LEU A 128 1.14 14.60 -5.41
N LYS A 129 1.36 15.28 -4.30
CA LYS A 129 2.06 16.58 -4.26
C LYS A 129 3.57 16.44 -4.15
N ASP A 130 4.05 15.23 -3.85
CA ASP A 130 5.48 14.92 -3.76
C ASP A 130 6.00 14.45 -5.13
N LYS A 131 6.98 15.18 -5.67
CA LYS A 131 7.61 14.83 -6.94
C LYS A 131 8.26 13.46 -6.92
N SER A 132 8.86 13.05 -5.83
CA SER A 132 9.50 11.73 -5.71
C SER A 132 8.49 10.58 -5.86
N PHE A 133 7.23 10.81 -5.48
CA PHE A 133 6.15 9.83 -5.63
C PHE A 133 5.60 9.79 -7.06
N THR A 134 5.65 10.91 -7.80
CA THR A 134 5.02 11.04 -9.13
C THR A 134 6.02 10.95 -10.29
N GLU A 135 7.32 11.05 -10.06
CA GLU A 135 8.36 11.15 -11.10
C GLU A 135 8.38 9.99 -12.11
N LYS A 136 7.96 8.78 -11.68
CA LYS A 136 7.90 7.60 -12.54
C LYS A 136 6.55 7.43 -13.26
N LEU A 137 5.61 8.34 -13.03
CA LEU A 137 4.27 8.29 -13.58
C LEU A 137 4.15 9.20 -14.80
N PHE A 138 3.43 8.75 -15.81
CA PHE A 138 3.05 9.53 -16.98
C PHE A 138 1.72 9.04 -17.55
N GLY A 139 1.10 9.86 -18.40
CA GLY A 139 -0.17 9.51 -19.05
C GLY A 139 -1.38 9.69 -18.15
N LYS A 140 -2.26 8.71 -18.05
CA LYS A 140 -3.53 8.83 -17.30
C LYS A 140 -3.43 8.20 -15.92
N LEU A 141 -3.81 8.96 -14.90
CA LEU A 141 -3.92 8.52 -13.51
C LEU A 141 -5.39 8.48 -13.09
N PHE A 142 -5.91 7.28 -12.88
CA PHE A 142 -7.28 7.05 -12.43
C PHE A 142 -7.37 7.02 -10.91
N ALA A 143 -8.26 7.85 -10.36
CA ALA A 143 -8.40 7.99 -8.91
C ALA A 143 -9.87 8.05 -8.48
N ASP A 144 -10.12 7.88 -7.18
CA ASP A 144 -11.45 8.07 -6.61
C ASP A 144 -11.80 9.57 -6.47
N ARG A 145 -13.07 9.85 -6.17
CA ARG A 145 -13.61 11.21 -5.96
C ARG A 145 -12.91 11.97 -4.83
N GLY A 146 -12.29 11.29 -3.89
CA GLY A 146 -11.48 11.87 -2.83
C GLY A 146 -10.27 12.66 -3.33
N TYR A 147 -9.76 12.34 -4.52
CA TYR A 147 -8.60 12.99 -5.13
C TYR A 147 -8.94 14.25 -5.92
N ILE A 148 -10.21 14.64 -6.03
CA ILE A 148 -10.63 15.83 -6.78
C ILE A 148 -10.10 17.11 -6.10
N SER A 149 -9.20 17.82 -6.79
CA SER A 149 -8.64 19.10 -6.41
C SER A 149 -8.13 19.81 -7.67
N GLN A 150 -8.51 21.07 -7.86
CA GLN A 150 -8.09 21.86 -9.01
C GLN A 150 -6.56 22.07 -9.00
N ASP A 151 -5.98 22.46 -7.86
CA ASP A 151 -4.53 22.62 -7.67
C ASP A 151 -3.77 21.35 -8.01
N LEU A 152 -4.27 20.18 -7.57
CA LEU A 152 -3.64 18.91 -7.85
C LEU A 152 -3.72 18.55 -9.33
N PHE A 153 -4.86 18.80 -9.97
CA PHE A 153 -5.06 18.56 -11.41
C PHE A 153 -4.06 19.37 -12.24
N GLU A 154 -3.93 20.68 -11.96
CA GLU A 154 -3.04 21.57 -12.68
C GLU A 154 -1.57 21.17 -12.52
N ARG A 155 -1.13 20.85 -11.31
CA ARG A 155 0.23 20.36 -11.02
C ARG A 155 0.55 19.08 -11.78
N LEU A 156 -0.30 18.07 -11.67
CA LEU A 156 -0.09 16.79 -12.35
C LEU A 156 -0.10 16.95 -13.87
N PHE A 157 -0.94 17.83 -14.40
CA PHE A 157 -1.00 18.11 -15.83
C PHE A 157 0.31 18.69 -16.36
N VAL A 158 0.94 19.61 -15.62
CA VAL A 158 2.28 20.15 -15.97
C VAL A 158 3.35 19.06 -15.99
N ASP A 159 3.24 18.08 -15.08
CA ASP A 159 4.15 16.93 -15.02
C ASP A 159 3.79 15.81 -16.04
N GLY A 160 2.86 16.06 -16.97
CA GLY A 160 2.44 15.09 -18.00
C GLY A 160 1.51 13.98 -17.49
N ILE A 161 0.88 14.17 -16.33
CA ILE A 161 -0.04 13.22 -15.72
C ILE A 161 -1.47 13.77 -15.78
N HIS A 162 -2.35 13.08 -16.50
CA HIS A 162 -3.76 13.43 -16.62
C HIS A 162 -4.58 12.74 -15.54
N LEU A 163 -4.96 13.47 -14.49
CA LEU A 163 -5.81 12.94 -13.42
C LEU A 163 -7.25 12.74 -13.90
N VAL A 164 -7.72 11.50 -13.88
CA VAL A 164 -9.07 11.11 -14.30
C VAL A 164 -9.85 10.60 -13.08
N THR A 165 -10.92 11.29 -12.71
CA THR A 165 -11.79 10.91 -11.59
C THR A 165 -13.25 10.86 -12.01
N ARG A 166 -14.09 10.14 -11.24
CA ARG A 166 -15.54 10.23 -11.41
C ARG A 166 -16.00 11.61 -11.00
N LEU A 167 -16.80 12.28 -11.84
CA LEU A 167 -17.40 13.57 -11.53
C LEU A 167 -18.28 13.51 -10.28
N LYS A 168 -18.23 14.54 -9.44
CA LYS A 168 -19.21 14.74 -8.38
C LYS A 168 -20.55 15.16 -8.99
N ARG A 169 -21.66 14.85 -8.32
CA ARG A 169 -23.04 15.13 -8.79
C ARG A 169 -23.26 16.61 -9.16
N ASN A 170 -22.52 17.53 -8.52
CA ASN A 170 -22.64 18.98 -8.70
C ASN A 170 -21.54 19.58 -9.60
N MET A 171 -20.73 18.77 -10.29
CA MET A 171 -19.72 19.28 -11.24
C MET A 171 -20.32 19.36 -12.64
N LYS A 172 -19.94 20.41 -13.41
CA LYS A 172 -20.27 20.51 -14.83
C LYS A 172 -19.77 19.27 -15.56
N ASN A 173 -20.62 18.68 -16.39
CA ASN A 173 -20.25 17.54 -17.21
C ASN A 173 -19.03 17.87 -18.08
N SER A 174 -17.91 17.26 -17.81
CA SER A 174 -16.80 17.21 -18.73
C SER A 174 -17.04 16.04 -19.70
N LEU A 175 -16.83 16.26 -20.98
CA LEU A 175 -16.89 15.22 -22.01
C LEU A 175 -15.76 14.22 -21.75
N MET A 176 -16.11 13.10 -21.09
CA MET A 176 -15.16 12.02 -20.85
C MET A 176 -15.29 11.00 -21.99
N SER A 177 -14.15 10.59 -22.54
CA SER A 177 -14.13 9.56 -23.58
C SER A 177 -14.75 8.23 -23.10
N LEU A 178 -15.32 7.45 -24.00
CA LEU A 178 -15.85 6.13 -23.66
C LEU A 178 -14.76 5.23 -23.08
N HIS A 179 -13.54 5.34 -23.62
CA HIS A 179 -12.36 4.61 -23.14
C HIS A 179 -12.05 4.94 -21.67
N ASP A 180 -12.05 6.22 -21.30
CA ASP A 180 -11.79 6.64 -19.90
C ASP A 180 -12.90 6.17 -18.95
N LYS A 181 -14.17 6.13 -19.41
CA LYS A 181 -15.27 5.55 -18.62
C LYS A 181 -15.08 4.06 -18.38
N LEU A 182 -14.56 3.30 -19.35
CA LEU A 182 -14.25 1.88 -19.20
C LEU A 182 -13.08 1.66 -18.24
N LEU A 183 -12.03 2.46 -18.36
CA LEU A 183 -10.86 2.37 -17.47
C LEU A 183 -11.21 2.77 -16.03
N LEU A 184 -12.09 3.75 -15.81
CA LEU A 184 -12.62 4.07 -14.48
C LEU A 184 -13.41 2.91 -13.84
N ARG A 185 -14.04 2.05 -14.65
CA ARG A 185 -14.67 0.81 -14.15
C ARG A 185 -13.62 -0.23 -13.77
N LYS A 186 -12.52 -0.36 -14.53
CA LYS A 186 -11.39 -1.24 -14.21
C LYS A 186 -10.63 -0.84 -12.94
N ARG A 187 -10.90 0.33 -12.37
CA ARG A 187 -10.29 0.77 -11.09
C ARG A 187 -10.47 -0.27 -9.95
N SER A 188 -11.50 -1.12 -10.01
CA SER A 188 -11.68 -2.21 -9.04
C SER A 188 -10.47 -3.16 -8.92
N VAL A 189 -9.56 -3.18 -9.91
CA VAL A 189 -8.32 -3.98 -9.82
C VAL A 189 -7.47 -3.55 -8.61
N ILE A 190 -7.41 -2.23 -8.29
CA ILE A 190 -6.64 -1.79 -7.12
C ILE A 190 -7.30 -2.23 -5.79
N GLU A 191 -8.62 -2.36 -5.78
CA GLU A 191 -9.36 -2.88 -4.62
C GLU A 191 -8.97 -4.35 -4.38
N THR A 192 -8.86 -5.14 -5.45
CA THR A 192 -8.36 -6.53 -5.38
C THR A 192 -6.92 -6.58 -4.86
N VAL A 193 -6.02 -5.74 -5.37
CA VAL A 193 -4.63 -5.67 -4.87
C VAL A 193 -4.60 -5.30 -3.38
N ASN A 194 -5.39 -4.33 -2.94
CA ASN A 194 -5.50 -3.96 -1.54
C ASN A 194 -6.05 -5.11 -0.67
N GLU A 195 -7.03 -5.87 -1.17
CA GLU A 195 -7.57 -7.04 -0.48
C GLU A 195 -6.55 -8.17 -0.39
N GLU A 196 -5.78 -8.44 -1.44
CA GLU A 196 -4.71 -9.43 -1.42
C GLU A 196 -3.62 -9.05 -0.40
N LEU A 197 -3.19 -7.79 -0.36
CA LEU A 197 -2.25 -7.30 0.63
C LEU A 197 -2.78 -7.48 2.06
N LYS A 198 -4.06 -7.19 2.31
CA LYS A 198 -4.66 -7.33 3.65
C LYS A 198 -4.95 -8.77 4.04
N ASN A 199 -5.54 -9.55 3.15
CA ASN A 199 -6.09 -10.88 3.46
C ASN A 199 -5.08 -11.99 3.21
N VAL A 200 -4.31 -11.94 2.11
CA VAL A 200 -3.29 -12.95 1.77
C VAL A 200 -1.96 -12.61 2.44
N CYS A 201 -1.46 -11.39 2.23
CA CYS A 201 -0.20 -10.93 2.81
C CYS A 201 -0.33 -10.50 4.27
N GLN A 202 -1.54 -10.30 4.77
CA GLN A 202 -1.85 -9.97 6.17
C GLN A 202 -1.09 -8.73 6.69
N ILE A 203 -0.90 -7.72 5.87
CA ILE A 203 -0.11 -6.52 6.23
C ILE A 203 -0.70 -5.75 7.42
N GLU A 204 -1.99 -5.92 7.73
CA GLU A 204 -2.67 -5.29 8.85
C GLU A 204 -2.60 -6.14 10.14
N HIS A 205 -2.28 -7.44 10.02
CA HIS A 205 -2.26 -8.37 11.14
C HIS A 205 -0.87 -8.48 11.77
N THR A 206 -0.47 -7.48 12.53
CA THR A 206 0.71 -7.60 13.39
C THR A 206 0.30 -8.22 14.72
N ARG A 207 0.46 -9.53 14.86
CA ARG A 207 0.33 -10.22 16.15
C ARG A 207 1.62 -10.16 17.00
N HIS A 208 2.55 -9.31 16.63
CA HIS A 208 3.76 -9.11 17.40
C HIS A 208 3.43 -8.35 18.67
N ARG A 209 3.25 -9.10 19.74
CA ARG A 209 3.38 -8.59 21.10
C ARG A 209 4.88 -8.70 21.43
N SER A 210 5.60 -7.63 21.21
CA SER A 210 6.86 -7.39 21.89
C SER A 210 6.58 -6.65 23.18
#